data_0cf057d8cf7bac4cab5297f7237e4292
#
_entry.id   0cf057d8cf7bac4cab5297f7237e4292
#
_cell.length_a   1.000
_cell.length_b   1.000
_cell.length_c   1.000
_cell.angle_alpha   90.00
_cell.angle_beta   90.00
_cell.angle_gamma   90.00
#
_symmetry.space_group_name_H-M   'P 1'
#
loop_
_entity.id
_entity.type
_entity.pdbx_description
1 polymer ?
#
loop_
_entity_poly.entity_id
_entity_poly.type
_entity_poly.pdbx_seq_one_letter_code
_entity_poly.pdbx_strand_id
1 'polypeptide(L)'
;MMSLERVRDHFNQWNREQDIMEFETSSATVEEAANTIGVIPARIAKTLSFRGEGENAILIVAAGDAKIDNKKFRQSFGMKARMLSPEEVLEQTGHMIGGVCPFGLEKDLAVFLDVSLKRFDTVFPACGSTNSAIELTIDELFQFSFAKEWVDVCKGWEAVENREKEPLDSHVK
;
A
#
# COMPACT_ATOMS: atom_id res chain seq x y z
N MET A 1 19.64 7.37 -6.77
CA MET A 1 18.50 7.05 -7.65
C MET A 1 17.21 7.54 -7.00
N MET A 2 16.39 8.20 -7.77
CA MET A 2 15.13 8.71 -7.25
C MET A 2 14.15 7.58 -6.95
N SER A 3 13.22 7.86 -6.06
CA SER A 3 12.27 6.86 -5.56
C SER A 3 11.46 6.19 -6.68
N LEU A 4 10.90 6.98 -7.59
CA LEU A 4 10.12 6.43 -8.71
C LEU A 4 11.00 5.55 -9.60
N GLU A 5 12.25 5.94 -9.81
CA GLU A 5 13.16 5.14 -10.64
C GLU A 5 13.47 3.79 -9.99
N ARG A 6 13.62 3.76 -8.67
CA ARG A 6 13.83 2.49 -7.96
C ARG A 6 12.61 1.58 -8.11
N VAL A 7 11.41 2.17 -8.07
CA VAL A 7 10.20 1.39 -8.25
C VAL A 7 10.10 0.87 -9.69
N ARG A 8 10.47 1.70 -10.68
CA ARG A 8 10.51 1.23 -12.07
C ARG A 8 11.47 0.07 -12.23
N ASP A 9 12.66 0.18 -11.66
CA ASP A 9 13.64 -0.91 -11.71
C ASP A 9 13.11 -2.16 -11.03
N HIS A 10 12.40 -1.98 -9.91
CA HIS A 10 11.78 -3.09 -9.20
C HIS A 10 10.81 -3.85 -10.11
N PHE A 11 9.91 -3.13 -10.77
CA PHE A 11 8.91 -3.76 -11.64
C PHE A 11 9.50 -4.25 -12.97
N ASN A 12 10.67 -3.76 -13.35
CA ASN A 12 11.32 -4.25 -14.56
C ASN A 12 11.71 -5.73 -14.44
N GLN A 13 11.83 -6.25 -13.22
CA GLN A 13 12.09 -7.66 -12.99
C GLN A 13 11.04 -8.56 -13.63
N TRP A 14 9.82 -8.05 -13.79
CA TRP A 14 8.70 -8.80 -14.35
C TRP A 14 8.16 -8.15 -15.63
N ASN A 15 8.91 -7.24 -16.21
CA ASN A 15 8.49 -6.53 -17.42
C ASN A 15 7.19 -5.75 -17.21
N ARG A 16 7.04 -5.15 -16.03
CA ARG A 16 5.81 -4.44 -15.66
C ARG A 16 6.03 -2.94 -15.44
N GLU A 17 7.22 -2.43 -15.68
CA GLU A 17 7.48 -1.00 -15.42
C GLU A 17 6.60 -0.07 -16.25
N GLN A 18 6.23 -0.49 -17.45
CA GLN A 18 5.37 0.32 -18.32
C GLN A 18 3.94 0.43 -17.81
N ASP A 19 3.56 -0.39 -16.84
CA ASP A 19 2.21 -0.33 -16.26
C ASP A 19 2.11 0.71 -15.15
N ILE A 20 3.23 1.28 -14.73
CA ILE A 20 3.21 2.36 -13.74
C ILE A 20 2.55 3.59 -14.37
N MET A 21 1.52 4.09 -13.71
CA MET A 21 0.79 5.28 -14.15
C MET A 21 1.36 6.51 -13.46
N GLU A 22 1.59 7.56 -14.24
CA GLU A 22 1.97 8.86 -13.68
C GLU A 22 0.87 9.85 -13.99
N PHE A 23 0.50 10.66 -13.01
CA PHE A 23 -0.64 11.57 -13.10
C PHE A 23 -0.17 13.01 -13.06
N GLU A 24 -0.99 13.91 -13.62
CA GLU A 24 -0.73 15.34 -13.53
C GLU A 24 -1.16 15.91 -12.18
N THR A 25 -2.08 15.23 -11.50
CA THR A 25 -2.54 15.64 -10.18
C THR A 25 -1.98 14.72 -9.09
N SER A 26 -2.07 15.18 -7.84
CA SER A 26 -1.53 14.44 -6.71
C SER A 26 -2.33 13.16 -6.44
N SER A 27 -1.61 12.11 -6.03
CA SER A 27 -2.18 10.89 -5.48
C SER A 27 -1.53 10.58 -4.13
N ALA A 28 -1.13 11.63 -3.41
CA ALA A 28 -0.35 11.48 -2.18
C ALA A 28 -1.17 10.96 -0.99
N THR A 29 -2.47 11.25 -0.96
CA THR A 29 -3.35 10.72 0.09
C THR A 29 -4.30 9.70 -0.53
N VAL A 30 -4.95 8.89 0.33
CA VAL A 30 -5.93 7.92 -0.15
C VAL A 30 -7.03 8.61 -0.96
N GLU A 31 -7.55 9.74 -0.45
CA GLU A 31 -8.62 10.47 -1.14
C GLU A 31 -8.17 11.05 -2.45
N GLU A 32 -6.98 11.63 -2.48
CA GLU A 32 -6.43 12.18 -3.72
C GLU A 32 -6.19 11.08 -4.75
N ALA A 33 -5.62 9.96 -4.32
CA ALA A 33 -5.38 8.84 -5.20
C ALA A 33 -6.69 8.30 -5.77
N ALA A 34 -7.68 8.12 -4.91
CA ALA A 34 -8.99 7.62 -5.34
C ALA A 34 -9.62 8.55 -6.38
N ASN A 35 -9.57 9.86 -6.14
CA ASN A 35 -10.12 10.85 -7.07
C ASN A 35 -9.35 10.86 -8.39
N THR A 36 -8.03 10.83 -8.31
CA THR A 36 -7.18 10.91 -9.50
C THR A 36 -7.35 9.67 -10.39
N ILE A 37 -7.43 8.51 -9.76
CA ILE A 37 -7.57 7.24 -10.49
C ILE A 37 -9.02 6.99 -10.91
N GLY A 38 -9.98 7.47 -10.12
CA GLY A 38 -11.39 7.27 -10.40
C GLY A 38 -11.96 6.00 -9.79
N VAL A 39 -11.49 5.65 -8.60
CA VAL A 39 -11.94 4.46 -7.87
C VAL A 39 -12.37 4.86 -6.46
N ILE A 40 -13.02 3.93 -5.75
CA ILE A 40 -13.36 4.19 -4.35
C ILE A 40 -12.09 4.14 -3.50
N PRO A 41 -12.05 4.89 -2.39
CA PRO A 41 -10.85 4.90 -1.52
C PRO A 41 -10.40 3.52 -1.05
N ALA A 42 -11.34 2.60 -0.84
CA ALA A 42 -11.01 1.26 -0.38
C ALA A 42 -10.08 0.50 -1.32
N ARG A 43 -10.07 0.82 -2.61
CA ARG A 43 -9.21 0.14 -3.58
C ARG A 43 -7.80 0.71 -3.65
N ILE A 44 -7.52 1.77 -2.92
CA ILE A 44 -6.15 2.26 -2.78
C ILE A 44 -5.44 1.34 -1.77
N ALA A 45 -4.27 0.87 -2.14
CA ALA A 45 -3.47 0.02 -1.25
C ALA A 45 -2.42 0.92 -0.58
N LYS A 46 -2.72 1.35 0.64
CA LYS A 46 -1.81 2.25 1.37
C LYS A 46 -0.78 1.44 2.14
N THR A 47 0.44 1.96 2.19
CA THR A 47 1.55 1.31 2.90
C THR A 47 1.84 2.09 4.17
N LEU A 48 1.76 1.41 5.29
CA LEU A 48 1.99 1.98 6.62
C LEU A 48 3.29 1.41 7.18
N SER A 49 4.08 2.27 7.81
CA SER A 49 5.42 1.90 8.31
C SER A 49 5.41 1.90 9.83
N PHE A 50 5.85 0.81 10.42
CA PHE A 50 5.88 0.65 11.87
C PHE A 50 7.25 0.20 12.33
N ARG A 51 7.58 0.49 13.59
CA ARG A 51 8.79 -0.03 14.20
C ARG A 51 8.70 -1.54 14.31
N GLY A 52 9.78 -2.23 13.95
CA GLY A 52 9.91 -3.66 14.12
C GLY A 52 10.62 -3.97 15.42
N GLU A 53 10.92 -5.24 15.64
CA GLU A 53 11.63 -5.68 16.85
C GLU A 53 13.09 -5.24 16.85
N GLY A 54 13.70 -5.20 15.68
CA GLY A 54 15.10 -4.80 15.55
C GLY A 54 15.21 -3.37 15.05
N GLU A 55 16.26 -3.13 14.28
CA GLU A 55 16.49 -1.80 13.71
C GLU A 55 15.65 -1.51 12.49
N ASN A 56 15.17 -2.56 11.82
CA ASN A 56 14.41 -2.39 10.59
C ASN A 56 12.92 -2.29 10.86
N ALA A 57 12.28 -1.41 10.11
CA ALA A 57 10.84 -1.23 10.17
C ALA A 57 10.12 -2.42 9.54
N ILE A 58 8.82 -2.52 9.81
CA ILE A 58 7.94 -3.41 9.07
C ILE A 58 6.94 -2.56 8.30
N LEU A 59 6.52 -3.06 7.15
CA LEU A 59 5.53 -2.39 6.32
C LEU A 59 4.27 -3.23 6.29
N ILE A 60 3.13 -2.55 6.42
CA ILE A 60 1.82 -3.18 6.29
C ILE A 60 1.07 -2.47 5.18
N VAL A 61 0.63 -3.22 4.17
CA VAL A 61 -0.18 -2.67 3.08
C VAL A 61 -1.62 -3.02 3.38
N ALA A 62 -2.48 -2.02 3.40
CA ALA A 62 -3.88 -2.17 3.77
C ALA A 62 -4.77 -1.39 2.83
N ALA A 63 -6.05 -1.77 2.77
CA ALA A 63 -7.03 -1.03 1.97
C ALA A 63 -7.19 0.38 2.51
N GLY A 64 -7.52 1.32 1.60
CA GLY A 64 -7.57 2.73 1.95
C GLY A 64 -8.60 3.09 3.02
N ASP A 65 -9.67 2.30 3.15
CA ASP A 65 -10.69 2.53 4.16
C ASP A 65 -10.41 1.82 5.48
N ALA A 66 -9.38 0.99 5.55
CA ALA A 66 -9.04 0.23 6.76
C ALA A 66 -8.15 1.07 7.67
N LYS A 67 -8.31 0.86 8.97
CA LYS A 67 -7.50 1.54 10.00
C LYS A 67 -6.86 0.49 10.87
N ILE A 68 -5.64 0.76 11.34
CA ILE A 68 -4.95 -0.16 12.24
C ILE A 68 -5.77 -0.33 13.53
N ASP A 69 -5.99 -1.57 13.90
CA ASP A 69 -6.59 -1.93 15.18
C ASP A 69 -5.44 -2.33 16.11
N ASN A 70 -5.22 -1.53 17.15
CA ASN A 70 -4.07 -1.74 18.02
C ASN A 70 -4.06 -3.10 18.70
N LYS A 71 -5.22 -3.61 19.05
CA LYS A 71 -5.32 -4.92 19.69
C LYS A 71 -4.92 -6.02 18.71
N LYS A 72 -5.45 -5.97 17.50
CA LYS A 72 -5.12 -6.97 16.47
C LYS A 72 -3.64 -6.89 16.11
N PHE A 73 -3.10 -5.69 16.00
CA PHE A 73 -1.68 -5.52 15.71
C PHE A 73 -0.82 -6.21 16.77
N ARG A 74 -1.14 -5.94 18.05
CA ARG A 74 -0.39 -6.55 19.14
C ARG A 74 -0.52 -8.08 19.14
N GLN A 75 -1.70 -8.59 18.82
CA GLN A 75 -1.90 -10.02 18.74
C GLN A 75 -1.06 -10.66 17.64
N SER A 76 -0.94 -9.97 16.50
CA SER A 76 -0.18 -10.50 15.37
C SER A 76 1.32 -10.35 15.53
N PHE A 77 1.79 -9.25 16.11
CA PHE A 77 3.21 -8.93 16.13
C PHE A 77 3.84 -8.97 17.52
N GLY A 78 3.05 -9.12 18.57
CA GLY A 78 3.56 -9.21 19.93
C GLY A 78 4.11 -7.92 20.49
N MET A 79 3.80 -6.79 19.86
CA MET A 79 4.28 -5.48 20.27
C MET A 79 3.27 -4.41 19.91
N LYS A 80 3.41 -3.24 20.51
CA LYS A 80 2.55 -2.10 20.21
C LYS A 80 2.82 -1.57 18.80
N ALA A 81 1.76 -1.11 18.15
CA ALA A 81 1.89 -0.43 16.85
C ALA A 81 2.50 0.95 17.09
N ARG A 82 3.66 1.20 16.52
CA ARG A 82 4.33 2.50 16.61
C ARG A 82 4.76 2.91 15.22
N MET A 83 4.07 3.91 14.67
CA MET A 83 4.38 4.39 13.34
C MET A 83 5.70 5.16 13.33
N LEU A 84 6.39 5.07 12.21
CA LEU A 84 7.63 5.82 12.01
C LEU A 84 7.32 7.29 11.76
N SER A 85 8.25 8.17 12.12
CA SER A 85 8.20 9.57 11.72
C SER A 85 8.50 9.66 10.21
N PRO A 86 8.14 10.79 9.55
CA PRO A 86 8.47 10.96 8.13
C PRO A 86 9.95 10.78 7.82
N GLU A 87 10.83 11.24 8.72
CA GLU A 87 12.27 11.08 8.53
C GLU A 87 12.69 9.62 8.59
N GLU A 88 12.12 8.87 9.53
CA GLU A 88 12.40 7.45 9.66
C GLU A 88 11.86 6.68 8.45
N VAL A 89 10.69 7.08 7.95
CA VAL A 89 10.11 6.45 6.76
C VAL A 89 11.08 6.58 5.58
N LEU A 90 11.59 7.79 5.36
CA LEU A 90 12.54 8.02 4.27
C LEU A 90 13.81 7.19 4.45
N GLU A 91 14.35 7.17 5.65
CA GLU A 91 15.57 6.42 5.94
C GLU A 91 15.38 4.91 5.71
N GLN A 92 14.25 4.38 6.16
CA GLN A 92 13.99 2.95 6.08
C GLN A 92 13.57 2.50 4.67
N THR A 93 12.69 3.24 4.04
CA THR A 93 12.10 2.81 2.77
C THR A 93 12.75 3.43 1.54
N GLY A 94 13.34 4.60 1.70
CA GLY A 94 13.81 5.37 0.55
C GLY A 94 12.71 6.16 -0.13
N HIS A 95 11.51 6.14 0.43
CA HIS A 95 10.35 6.86 -0.12
C HIS A 95 9.90 7.95 0.83
N MET A 96 9.46 9.08 0.27
CA MET A 96 8.87 10.16 1.07
C MET A 96 7.40 9.86 1.32
N ILE A 97 6.87 10.42 2.41
CA ILE A 97 5.44 10.36 2.70
C ILE A 97 4.67 10.83 1.46
N GLY A 98 3.61 10.12 1.11
CA GLY A 98 2.83 10.40 -0.08
C GLY A 98 3.20 9.51 -1.27
N GLY A 99 4.38 8.89 -1.22
CA GLY A 99 4.81 7.95 -2.26
C GLY A 99 5.24 6.61 -1.71
N VAL A 100 5.07 6.38 -0.42
CA VAL A 100 5.51 5.15 0.24
C VAL A 100 4.80 3.95 -0.37
N CYS A 101 5.57 2.92 -0.68
CA CYS A 101 5.07 1.68 -1.26
C CYS A 101 6.02 0.56 -0.87
N PRO A 102 5.63 -0.70 -1.07
CA PRO A 102 6.50 -1.82 -0.68
C PRO A 102 7.50 -2.22 -1.78
N PHE A 103 7.70 -1.38 -2.78
CA PHE A 103 8.55 -1.68 -3.93
C PHE A 103 9.80 -0.79 -3.92
N GLY A 104 10.90 -1.30 -4.47
CA GLY A 104 12.11 -0.51 -4.60
C GLY A 104 12.61 0.03 -3.28
N LEU A 105 12.58 -0.79 -2.24
CA LEU A 105 12.94 -0.36 -0.89
C LEU A 105 14.44 -0.20 -0.74
N GLU A 106 14.84 0.82 0.04
CA GLU A 106 16.25 1.08 0.34
C GLU A 106 16.83 -0.04 1.19
N LYS A 107 16.06 -0.56 2.14
CA LYS A 107 16.45 -1.65 3.03
C LYS A 107 15.55 -2.84 2.79
N ASP A 108 16.03 -4.02 3.14
CA ASP A 108 15.24 -5.24 3.03
C ASP A 108 14.28 -5.33 4.22
N LEU A 109 13.12 -4.74 4.05
CA LEU A 109 12.10 -4.67 5.11
C LEU A 109 11.07 -5.77 4.96
N ALA A 110 10.55 -6.25 6.08
CA ALA A 110 9.48 -7.24 6.07
C ALA A 110 8.16 -6.54 5.66
N VAL A 111 7.48 -7.10 4.66
CA VAL A 111 6.22 -6.57 4.14
C VAL A 111 5.11 -7.57 4.47
N PHE A 112 4.00 -7.05 4.99
CA PHE A 112 2.80 -7.83 5.29
C PHE A 112 1.61 -7.20 4.59
N LEU A 113 0.66 -8.01 4.12
CA LEU A 113 -0.54 -7.51 3.48
C LEU A 113 -1.73 -7.77 4.39
N ASP A 114 -2.56 -6.76 4.59
CA ASP A 114 -3.75 -6.89 5.43
C ASP A 114 -4.90 -7.50 4.62
N VAL A 115 -5.70 -8.35 5.28
CA VAL A 115 -6.79 -9.06 4.64
C VAL A 115 -7.89 -8.13 4.11
N SER A 116 -7.93 -6.87 4.51
CA SER A 116 -8.87 -5.89 3.96
C SER A 116 -8.74 -5.77 2.44
N LEU A 117 -7.54 -6.03 1.90
CA LEU A 117 -7.28 -5.96 0.46
C LEU A 117 -7.96 -7.10 -0.31
N LYS A 118 -8.27 -8.20 0.35
CA LYS A 118 -8.81 -9.39 -0.32
C LYS A 118 -10.24 -9.23 -0.83
N ARG A 119 -10.89 -8.11 -0.50
CA ARG A 119 -12.22 -7.81 -1.01
C ARG A 119 -12.25 -7.50 -2.50
N PHE A 120 -11.09 -7.17 -3.07
CA PHE A 120 -11.01 -6.63 -4.43
C PHE A 120 -10.18 -7.51 -5.36
N ASP A 121 -10.54 -7.47 -6.65
CA ASP A 121 -9.75 -8.18 -7.67
C ASP A 121 -8.43 -7.46 -7.89
N THR A 122 -8.45 -6.12 -7.93
CA THR A 122 -7.24 -5.32 -8.09
C THR A 122 -7.26 -4.14 -7.14
N VAL A 123 -6.07 -3.69 -6.78
CA VAL A 123 -5.86 -2.53 -5.91
C VAL A 123 -4.76 -1.66 -6.51
N PHE A 124 -4.61 -0.44 -5.96
CA PHE A 124 -3.73 0.57 -6.52
C PHE A 124 -2.74 1.06 -5.46
N PRO A 125 -1.55 0.45 -5.36
CA PRO A 125 -0.47 1.00 -4.53
C PRO A 125 0.24 2.15 -5.23
N ALA A 126 0.84 3.04 -4.43
CA ALA A 126 1.71 4.10 -4.94
C ALA A 126 3.00 3.50 -5.50
N CYS A 127 3.73 4.29 -6.25
CA CYS A 127 4.96 3.85 -6.90
C CYS A 127 6.16 4.74 -6.59
N GLY A 128 6.21 5.28 -5.39
CA GLY A 128 7.40 6.01 -4.94
C GLY A 128 7.35 7.51 -5.15
N SER A 129 6.31 8.02 -5.77
CA SER A 129 6.14 9.47 -5.95
C SER A 129 4.72 9.86 -5.53
N THR A 130 4.49 11.17 -5.40
CA THR A 130 3.19 11.67 -4.97
C THR A 130 2.16 11.71 -6.10
N ASN A 131 2.50 11.20 -7.27
CA ASN A 131 1.60 11.23 -8.42
C ASN A 131 1.75 9.98 -9.30
N SER A 132 2.01 8.84 -8.69
CA SER A 132 2.14 7.59 -9.44
C SER A 132 1.47 6.43 -8.71
N ALA A 133 1.02 5.44 -9.47
CA ALA A 133 0.40 4.23 -8.93
C ALA A 133 0.47 3.13 -9.99
N ILE A 134 0.15 1.92 -9.55
CA ILE A 134 0.05 0.78 -10.47
C ILE A 134 -1.17 -0.04 -10.04
N GLU A 135 -1.85 -0.62 -11.02
CA GLU A 135 -2.96 -1.52 -10.74
C GLU A 135 -2.44 -2.95 -10.69
N LEU A 136 -2.64 -3.63 -9.57
CA LEU A 136 -2.17 -5.00 -9.38
C LEU A 136 -3.31 -5.87 -8.86
N THR A 137 -3.33 -7.13 -9.30
CA THR A 137 -4.18 -8.11 -8.63
C THR A 137 -3.61 -8.37 -7.23
N ILE A 138 -4.43 -8.98 -6.39
CA ILE A 138 -4.00 -9.29 -5.02
C ILE A 138 -2.80 -10.24 -5.04
N ASP A 139 -2.82 -11.22 -5.93
CA ASP A 139 -1.70 -12.15 -6.06
C ASP A 139 -0.43 -11.46 -6.56
N GLU A 140 -0.58 -10.53 -7.52
CA GLU A 140 0.56 -9.76 -8.00
C GLU A 140 1.14 -8.88 -6.91
N LEU A 141 0.27 -8.25 -6.11
CA LEU A 141 0.74 -7.44 -5.00
C LEU A 141 1.55 -8.26 -4.02
N PHE A 142 1.06 -9.45 -3.69
CA PHE A 142 1.78 -10.35 -2.78
C PHE A 142 3.14 -10.73 -3.35
N GLN A 143 3.17 -11.13 -4.62
CA GLN A 143 4.40 -11.55 -5.28
C GLN A 143 5.39 -10.40 -5.43
N PHE A 144 4.93 -9.28 -5.98
CA PHE A 144 5.84 -8.18 -6.36
C PHE A 144 6.35 -7.40 -5.16
N SER A 145 5.63 -7.42 -4.04
CA SER A 145 6.07 -6.77 -2.82
C SER A 145 6.98 -7.66 -1.97
N PHE A 146 7.18 -8.91 -2.40
CA PHE A 146 7.88 -9.92 -1.61
C PHE A 146 7.28 -10.05 -0.21
N ALA A 147 5.94 -9.98 -0.14
CA ALA A 147 5.23 -10.05 1.13
C ALA A 147 5.51 -11.36 1.84
N LYS A 148 5.62 -11.29 3.16
CA LYS A 148 5.88 -12.48 3.97
C LYS A 148 4.62 -13.27 4.24
N GLU A 149 3.53 -12.58 4.58
CA GLU A 149 2.27 -13.25 4.84
C GLU A 149 1.12 -12.24 4.90
N TRP A 150 -0.09 -12.77 4.87
CA TRP A 150 -1.31 -12.00 5.11
C TRP A 150 -1.51 -11.85 6.61
N VAL A 151 -2.00 -10.69 7.03
CA VAL A 151 -2.29 -10.42 8.44
C VAL A 151 -3.68 -9.80 8.55
N ASP A 152 -4.25 -9.88 9.75
CA ASP A 152 -5.54 -9.25 10.05
C ASP A 152 -5.30 -8.27 11.20
N VAL A 153 -4.97 -7.03 10.86
CA VAL A 153 -4.58 -6.02 11.83
C VAL A 153 -5.38 -4.73 11.72
N CYS A 154 -6.43 -4.73 10.89
CA CYS A 154 -7.20 -3.52 10.64
C CYS A 154 -8.66 -3.68 11.04
N LYS A 155 -9.36 -2.53 11.14
CA LYS A 155 -10.77 -2.44 11.46
C LYS A 155 -11.43 -1.38 10.59
N GLY A 156 -12.76 -1.32 10.63
CA GLY A 156 -13.53 -0.25 10.00
C GLY A 156 -13.84 -0.48 8.54
N TRP A 157 -13.43 -1.60 7.96
CA TRP A 157 -13.61 -1.87 6.55
C TRP A 157 -14.71 -2.89 6.25
N GLU A 158 -15.14 -3.64 7.25
CA GLU A 158 -16.11 -4.73 7.02
C GLU A 158 -17.45 -4.22 6.51
N ALA A 159 -17.82 -3.02 6.92
CA ALA A 159 -19.12 -2.45 6.57
C ALA A 159 -19.24 -2.12 5.08
N VAL A 160 -18.15 -2.02 4.34
CA VAL A 160 -18.20 -1.67 2.93
C VAL A 160 -17.95 -2.86 2.01
N GLU A 161 -17.79 -4.05 2.58
CA GLU A 161 -17.48 -5.23 1.79
C GLU A 161 -18.54 -5.53 0.73
N ASN A 162 -19.82 -5.51 1.13
CA ASN A 162 -20.90 -5.77 0.19
C ASN A 162 -21.01 -4.72 -0.89
N ARG A 163 -20.75 -3.47 -0.53
CA ARG A 163 -20.80 -2.37 -1.46
C ARG A 163 -19.75 -2.50 -2.55
N GLU A 164 -18.61 -3.10 -2.21
CA GLU A 164 -17.52 -3.29 -3.14
C GLU A 164 -17.85 -4.29 -4.24
N LYS A 165 -18.78 -5.19 -3.98
CA LYS A 165 -19.20 -6.17 -4.96
C LYS A 165 -20.19 -5.62 -5.96
N GLU A 166 -20.69 -4.42 -5.75
CA GLU A 166 -21.57 -3.77 -6.70
C GLU A 166 -20.75 -3.20 -7.85
N PRO A 167 -21.30 -3.18 -9.06
CA PRO A 167 -20.55 -2.63 -10.18
C PRO A 167 -20.22 -1.17 -9.94
N LEU A 168 -18.94 -0.84 -9.91
CA LEU A 168 -18.51 0.54 -9.70
C LEU A 168 -19.01 1.45 -10.80
N ASP A 169 -18.90 0.99 -12.00
CA ASP A 169 -19.31 1.78 -13.15
C ASP A 169 -20.79 2.11 -13.13
N SER A 170 -21.60 1.39 -12.36
CA SER A 170 -23.00 1.75 -12.20
C SER A 170 -23.16 3.07 -11.45
N HIS A 171 -22.14 3.52 -10.77
CA HIS A 171 -22.18 4.79 -10.04
C HIS A 171 -21.63 5.94 -10.84
N VAL A 172 -20.83 5.64 -11.84
CA VAL A 172 -20.09 6.68 -12.53
C VAL A 172 -20.67 7.07 -13.84
N LYS A 173 -21.71 6.44 -14.21
CA LYS A 173 -22.35 6.76 -15.49
C LYS A 173 -22.97 8.10 -15.48
#